data_a0ff94c7956c6e8a4d0032db9809a473
#
_entry.id   a0ff94c7956c6e8a4d0032db9809a473
#
_cell.length_a   1.000
_cell.length_b   1.000
_cell.length_c   1.000
_cell.angle_alpha   90.00
_cell.angle_beta   90.00
_cell.angle_gamma   90.00
#
_symmetry.space_group_name_H-M   'P 1'
#
loop_
_entity.id
_entity.type
_entity.pdbx_description
1 polymer ?
#
loop_
_entity_poly.entity_id
_entity_poly.type
_entity_poly.pdbx_seq_one_letter_code
_entity_poly.pdbx_strand_id
1 'polypeptide(L)' 'MLKGTRDGILKRIQPASIHGQVSWDVFFTDVDDPEGQVHAARLGPEAVAQNLEPGDRIQVEYLVGVAVKVTRVVPTI' A
#
# COMPACT_ATOMS: atom_id res chain seq x y z
N MET A 1 -11.38 -13.24 14.03
CA MET A 1 -10.59 -12.95 12.83
C MET A 1 -10.16 -11.51 12.84
N LEU A 2 -8.90 -11.27 12.65
CA LEU A 2 -8.36 -9.91 12.66
C LEU A 2 -8.31 -9.35 11.25
N LYS A 3 -9.16 -8.38 11.00
CA LYS A 3 -9.22 -7.66 9.74
C LYS A 3 -9.17 -6.17 10.06
N GLY A 4 -8.34 -5.44 9.36
CA GLY A 4 -8.20 -4.02 9.60
C GLY A 4 -7.77 -3.27 8.36
N THR A 5 -7.85 -1.95 8.46
CA THR A 5 -7.41 -1.07 7.41
C THR A 5 -6.51 0.01 8.02
N ARG A 6 -5.60 0.53 7.20
CA ARG A 6 -4.72 1.62 7.57
C ARG A 6 -4.69 2.62 6.44
N ASP A 7 -4.94 3.88 6.76
CA ASP A 7 -4.82 4.96 5.79
C ASP A 7 -3.38 5.46 5.83
N GLY A 8 -2.81 5.65 4.65
CA GLY A 8 -1.44 6.06 4.54
C GLY A 8 -1.20 7.00 3.37
N ILE A 9 0.05 7.48 3.31
CA ILE A 9 0.53 8.28 2.20
C ILE A 9 1.62 7.47 1.51
N LEU A 10 1.45 7.23 0.22
CA LEU A 10 2.41 6.47 -0.56
C LEU A 10 3.71 7.25 -0.68
N LYS A 11 4.81 6.64 -0.30
CA LYS A 11 6.14 7.24 -0.42
C LYS A 11 6.88 6.72 -1.63
N ARG A 12 6.73 5.42 -1.91
CA ARG A 12 7.44 4.80 -3.02
C ARG A 12 6.70 3.52 -3.42
N ILE A 13 6.71 3.24 -4.71
CA ILE A 13 6.19 1.98 -5.24
C ILE A 13 7.14 1.51 -6.33
N GLN A 14 7.49 0.24 -6.29
CA GLN A 14 8.39 -0.31 -7.29
C GLN A 14 8.03 -1.77 -7.58
N PRO A 15 8.24 -2.21 -8.82
CA PRO A 15 8.02 -3.62 -9.15
C PRO A 15 9.16 -4.48 -8.62
N ALA A 16 8.82 -5.70 -8.25
CA ALA A 16 9.78 -6.72 -7.86
C ALA A 16 9.46 -8.00 -8.61
N SER A 17 10.46 -8.60 -9.25
CA SER A 17 10.27 -9.86 -9.97
C SER A 17 10.91 -10.98 -9.16
N ILE A 18 10.09 -11.95 -8.77
CA ILE A 18 10.54 -13.11 -8.00
C ILE A 18 10.08 -14.36 -8.74
N HIS A 19 11.01 -15.19 -9.15
CA HIS A 19 10.73 -16.43 -9.88
C HIS A 19 9.83 -16.21 -11.09
N GLY A 20 10.06 -15.10 -11.82
CA GLY A 20 9.29 -14.78 -13.01
C GLY A 20 7.93 -14.18 -12.77
N GLN A 21 7.57 -13.96 -11.50
CA GLN A 21 6.30 -13.32 -11.14
C GLN A 21 6.54 -11.90 -10.67
N VAL A 22 5.68 -10.98 -11.12
CA VAL A 22 5.78 -9.58 -10.75
C VAL A 22 4.97 -9.32 -9.49
N SER A 23 5.60 -8.68 -8.52
CA SER A 23 4.95 -8.17 -7.33
C SER A 23 5.23 -6.68 -7.22
N TRP A 24 4.52 -6.00 -6.34
CA TRP A 24 4.74 -4.59 -6.07
C TRP A 24 5.19 -4.41 -4.64
N ASP A 25 6.31 -3.69 -4.47
CA ASP A 25 6.76 -3.24 -3.15
C ASP A 25 6.19 -1.85 -2.92
N VAL A 26 5.35 -1.74 -1.90
CA VAL A 26 4.65 -0.50 -1.57
C VAL A 26 5.20 0.02 -0.25
N PHE A 27 5.70 1.25 -0.27
CA PHE A 27 6.25 1.92 0.92
C PHE A 27 5.36 3.11 1.25
N PHE A 28 4.90 3.17 2.47
CA PHE A 28 3.97 4.22 2.88
C PHE A 28 4.17 4.59 4.35
N THR A 29 3.71 5.79 4.70
CA THR A 29 3.66 6.25 6.09
C THR A 29 2.21 6.40 6.51
N ASP A 30 1.96 6.45 7.81
CA ASP A 30 0.62 6.71 8.32
C ASP A 30 0.21 8.13 7.95
N VAL A 31 -1.07 8.32 7.65
CA VAL A 31 -1.59 9.64 7.29
C VAL A 31 -1.43 10.64 8.44
N ASP A 32 -1.46 10.14 9.67
CA ASP A 32 -1.30 10.99 10.87
C ASP A 32 0.15 11.29 11.20
N ASP A 33 1.09 10.59 10.54
CA ASP A 33 2.52 10.77 10.80
C ASP A 33 3.29 10.61 9.50
N PRO A 34 3.14 11.55 8.55
CA PRO A 34 3.73 11.42 7.22
C PRO A 34 5.26 11.44 7.21
N GLU A 35 5.87 11.93 8.26
CA GLU A 35 7.33 11.96 8.39
C GLU A 35 7.86 10.87 9.31
N GLY A 36 6.97 9.98 9.76
CA GLY A 36 7.32 8.94 10.71
C GLY A 36 7.78 7.66 10.05
N GLN A 37 7.46 6.56 10.69
CA GLN A 37 7.92 5.25 10.27
C GLN A 37 7.36 4.87 8.90
N VAL A 38 8.23 4.37 8.03
CA VAL A 38 7.83 3.86 6.72
C VAL A 38 7.48 2.38 6.86
N HIS A 39 6.29 2.04 6.40
CA HIS A 39 5.82 0.67 6.34
C HIS A 39 6.04 0.12 4.94
N ALA A 40 6.32 -1.16 4.84
CA ALA A 40 6.53 -1.81 3.56
C ALA A 40 5.59 -3.00 3.43
N ALA A 41 5.05 -3.19 2.22
CA ALA A 41 4.20 -4.33 1.92
C ALA A 41 4.51 -4.82 0.50
N ARG A 42 4.51 -6.14 0.32
CA ARG A 42 4.69 -6.73 -1.00
C ARG A 42 3.41 -7.46 -1.38
N LEU A 43 2.84 -7.08 -2.52
CA LEU A 43 1.55 -7.61 -2.98
C LEU A 43 1.63 -7.93 -4.46
N GLY A 44 0.77 -8.85 -4.90
CA GLY A 44 0.61 -9.13 -6.32
C GLY A 44 -0.08 -7.96 -7.04
N PRO A 45 0.06 -7.91 -8.37
CA PRO A 45 -0.48 -6.77 -9.12
C PRO A 45 -2.01 -6.64 -9.04
N GLU A 46 -2.71 -7.75 -8.82
CA GLU A 46 -4.17 -7.72 -8.70
C GLU A 46 -4.64 -7.11 -7.37
N ALA A 47 -3.74 -6.99 -6.40
CA ALA A 47 -4.07 -6.48 -5.08
C ALA A 47 -3.71 -5.00 -4.90
N VAL A 48 -3.15 -4.37 -5.91
CA VAL A 48 -2.66 -2.98 -5.83
C VAL A 48 -3.36 -2.16 -6.91
N ALA A 49 -3.88 -1.00 -6.52
CA ALA A 49 -4.53 -0.10 -7.46
C ALA A 49 -3.54 0.36 -8.53
N GLN A 50 -4.06 0.59 -9.73
CA GLN A 50 -3.24 1.00 -10.86
C GLN A 50 -2.88 2.49 -10.77
N ASN A 51 -1.74 2.83 -11.34
CA ASN A 51 -1.30 4.22 -11.50
C ASN A 51 -1.10 4.97 -10.18
N LEU A 52 -0.68 4.25 -9.14
CA LEU A 52 -0.33 4.88 -7.87
C LEU A 52 0.96 5.67 -8.03
N GLU A 53 0.99 6.85 -7.44
CA GLU A 53 2.15 7.74 -7.47
C GLU A 53 2.52 8.17 -6.07
N PRO A 54 3.82 8.46 -5.82
CA PRO A 54 4.22 9.02 -4.52
C PRO A 54 3.41 10.27 -4.17
N GLY A 55 2.94 10.32 -2.93
CA GLY A 55 2.06 11.39 -2.46
C GLY A 55 0.60 11.04 -2.45
N ASP A 56 0.21 9.97 -3.15
CA ASP A 56 -1.19 9.55 -3.16
C ASP A 56 -1.61 9.05 -1.78
N ARG A 57 -2.86 9.35 -1.43
CA ARG A 57 -3.46 8.74 -0.25
C ARG A 57 -3.95 7.35 -0.61
N ILE A 58 -3.59 6.40 0.23
CA ILE A 58 -3.93 5.01 0.02
C ILE A 58 -4.58 4.42 1.26
N GLN A 59 -5.35 3.36 1.05
CA GLN A 59 -5.86 2.54 2.14
C GLN A 59 -5.30 1.13 1.95
N VAL A 60 -4.67 0.63 3.01
CA VAL A 60 -4.09 -0.71 3.02
C VAL A 60 -4.98 -1.60 3.88
N GLU A 61 -5.46 -2.68 3.30
CA GLU A 61 -6.26 -3.66 4.03
C GLU A 61 -5.34 -4.77 4.56
N TYR A 62 -5.56 -5.14 5.81
CA TYR A 62 -4.81 -6.19 6.48
C TYR A 62 -5.72 -7.35 6.86
N LEU A 63 -5.20 -8.54 6.74
CA LEU A 63 -5.85 -9.75 7.23
C LEU A 63 -4.83 -10.49 8.08
N VAL A 64 -5.11 -10.66 9.37
CA VAL A 64 -4.22 -11.33 10.33
C VAL A 64 -2.81 -10.73 10.29
N GLY A 65 -2.73 -9.40 10.25
CA GLY A 65 -1.45 -8.68 10.28
C GLY A 65 -0.70 -8.64 8.95
N VAL A 66 -1.27 -9.18 7.88
CA VAL A 66 -0.64 -9.21 6.57
C VAL A 66 -1.41 -8.29 5.63
N ALA A 67 -0.71 -7.41 4.91
CA ALA A 67 -1.33 -6.55 3.92
C ALA A 67 -1.82 -7.40 2.74
N VAL A 68 -3.10 -7.24 2.37
CA VAL A 68 -3.71 -8.04 1.32
C VAL A 68 -4.26 -7.21 0.17
N LYS A 69 -4.39 -5.90 0.34
CA LYS A 69 -4.92 -5.04 -0.72
C LYS A 69 -4.53 -3.58 -0.48
N VAL A 70 -4.23 -2.87 -1.55
CA VAL A 70 -3.94 -1.44 -1.52
C VAL A 70 -4.82 -0.73 -2.53
N THR A 71 -5.58 0.25 -2.08
CA THR A 71 -6.45 1.05 -2.94
C THR A 71 -6.12 2.52 -2.79
N ARG A 72 -6.49 3.30 -3.82
CA ARG A 72 -6.35 4.75 -3.76
C ARG A 72 -7.56 5.33 -3.05
N VAL A 73 -7.30 6.27 -2.15
CA VAL A 73 -8.36 7.05 -1.51
C VAL A 73 -8.54 8.32 -2.34
N VAL A 74 -9.71 8.43 -2.96
CA VAL A 74 -10.03 9.61 -3.76
C VAL A 74 -10.73 10.61 -2.86
N PRO A 75 -10.19 11.85 -2.75
CA PRO A 75 -10.86 12.87 -1.95
C PRO A 75 -12.25 13.14 -2.48
N THR A 76 -13.23 13.17 -1.58
CA THR A 76 -14.58 13.56 -1.93
C THR A 76 -14.67 15.08 -1.81
N ILE A 77 -15.09 15.71 -2.87
CA ILE A 77 -15.24 17.15 -2.90
C ILE A 77 -16.70 17.51 -2.65
#